data_5a6d62d08f25be364a006aaad3f583d0
#
_entry.id   5a6d62d08f25be364a006aaad3f583d0
#
_cell.length_a   1.000
_cell.length_b   1.000
_cell.length_c   1.000
_cell.angle_alpha   90.00
_cell.angle_beta   90.00
_cell.angle_gamma   90.00
#
_symmetry.space_group_name_H-M   'P 1'
#
loop_
_entity.id
_entity.type
_entity.pdbx_description
1 polymer ?
#
loop_
_entity_poly.entity_id
_entity_poly.type
_entity_poly.pdbx_seq_one_letter_code
_entity_poly.pdbx_strand_id
1 'polypeptide(L)'
;MEKKGSNKTENSANFNIPVKIAVLIDGGFFIKRYNSLFNKEKSKTAEEVADDIYTLAHSHVGKENYLYRIFFYDCIPFEKRVHNPISKKCIVFEKTPEAIFRNQIFEFLKQKRKVALRLGYLKDSGHWLIRPSKVKELLSKNIVIDDLSEDDVYYDLRQKSIDMKIGVDIA
;
A
#
# COMPACT_ATOMS: atom_id res chain seq x y z
N MET A 1 58.93 -41.68 22.52
CA MET A 1 58.92 -40.84 21.28
C MET A 1 57.49 -40.61 20.88
N GLU A 2 56.90 -39.51 21.42
CA GLU A 2 55.54 -39.14 21.09
C GLU A 2 55.56 -38.04 20.02
N LYS A 3 54.89 -38.29 18.90
CA LYS A 3 54.67 -37.30 17.83
C LYS A 3 53.44 -36.47 18.16
N LYS A 4 53.61 -35.21 18.49
CA LYS A 4 52.54 -34.22 18.53
C LYS A 4 52.03 -33.94 17.11
N GLY A 5 50.78 -34.32 16.85
CA GLY A 5 50.03 -33.89 15.66
C GLY A 5 49.53 -32.46 15.86
N SER A 6 49.98 -31.55 15.01
CA SER A 6 49.45 -30.17 14.96
C SER A 6 48.14 -30.15 14.20
N ASN A 7 47.03 -30.00 14.89
CA ASN A 7 45.76 -29.64 14.28
C ASN A 7 45.83 -28.21 13.72
N LYS A 8 45.97 -28.06 12.42
CA LYS A 8 45.67 -26.82 11.73
C LYS A 8 44.17 -26.67 11.67
N THR A 9 43.60 -25.78 12.52
CA THR A 9 42.27 -25.24 12.34
C THR A 9 42.28 -24.37 11.10
N GLU A 10 41.70 -24.86 10.00
CA GLU A 10 41.40 -24.07 8.84
C GLU A 10 40.25 -23.09 9.21
N ASN A 11 40.63 -21.83 9.44
CA ASN A 11 39.69 -20.73 9.48
C ASN A 11 39.12 -20.55 8.06
N SER A 12 38.00 -21.19 7.76
CA SER A 12 37.19 -20.84 6.60
C SER A 12 36.62 -19.43 6.84
N ALA A 13 37.28 -18.44 6.29
CA ALA A 13 36.72 -17.09 6.21
C ALA A 13 35.44 -17.18 5.36
N ASN A 14 34.29 -17.14 6.03
CA ASN A 14 33.00 -16.98 5.36
C ASN A 14 33.00 -15.60 4.70
N PHE A 15 33.39 -15.53 3.43
CA PHE A 15 33.19 -14.34 2.60
C PHE A 15 31.68 -14.18 2.40
N ASN A 16 31.07 -13.32 3.21
CA ASN A 16 29.68 -12.93 3.03
C ASN A 16 29.59 -12.10 1.74
N ILE A 17 29.17 -12.76 0.64
CA ILE A 17 28.96 -12.08 -0.64
C ILE A 17 27.72 -11.18 -0.49
N PRO A 18 27.86 -9.86 -0.68
CA PRO A 18 26.74 -8.95 -0.55
C PRO A 18 25.59 -9.29 -1.52
N VAL A 19 24.39 -9.44 -1.01
CA VAL A 19 23.21 -9.83 -1.79
C VAL A 19 22.48 -8.54 -2.25
N LYS A 20 21.95 -8.57 -3.49
CA LYS A 20 21.07 -7.53 -4.01
C LYS A 20 19.64 -7.81 -3.52
N ILE A 21 19.07 -6.84 -2.79
CA ILE A 21 17.74 -6.94 -2.20
C ILE A 21 16.77 -6.03 -2.94
N ALA A 22 15.64 -6.58 -3.38
CA ALA A 22 14.47 -5.84 -3.82
C ALA A 22 13.42 -5.85 -2.70
N VAL A 23 12.83 -4.69 -2.39
CA VAL A 23 11.73 -4.56 -1.43
C VAL A 23 10.46 -4.28 -2.20
N LEU A 24 9.45 -5.14 -2.04
CA LEU A 24 8.15 -5.03 -2.69
C LEU A 24 7.11 -4.62 -1.64
N ILE A 25 6.41 -3.51 -1.88
CA ILE A 25 5.44 -2.94 -0.94
C ILE A 25 4.08 -2.83 -1.62
N ASP A 26 3.08 -3.56 -1.10
CA ASP A 26 1.68 -3.32 -1.45
C ASP A 26 1.25 -1.99 -0.80
N GLY A 27 1.19 -0.93 -1.62
CA GLY A 27 0.89 0.43 -1.19
C GLY A 27 -0.54 0.59 -0.69
N GLY A 28 -1.51 -0.09 -1.33
CA GLY A 28 -2.91 -0.05 -0.90
C GLY A 28 -3.08 -0.63 0.50
N PHE A 29 -2.48 -1.79 0.75
CA PHE A 29 -2.46 -2.40 2.08
C PHE A 29 -1.67 -1.56 3.08
N PHE A 30 -0.47 -1.09 2.70
CA PHE A 30 0.40 -0.29 3.55
C PHE A 30 -0.31 0.98 4.04
N ILE A 31 -0.84 1.81 3.15
CA ILE A 31 -1.50 3.07 3.51
C ILE A 31 -2.71 2.83 4.41
N LYS A 32 -3.50 1.79 4.13
CA LYS A 32 -4.65 1.42 4.97
C LYS A 32 -4.20 1.06 6.40
N ARG A 33 -3.15 0.24 6.54
CA ARG A 33 -2.61 -0.17 7.85
C ARG A 33 -1.92 0.98 8.55
N TYR A 34 -1.16 1.77 7.81
CA TYR A 34 -0.47 2.95 8.32
C TYR A 34 -1.44 3.92 8.98
N ASN A 35 -2.53 4.28 8.31
CA ASN A 35 -3.56 5.14 8.87
C ASN A 35 -4.20 4.55 10.13
N SER A 36 -4.39 3.23 10.20
CA SER A 36 -4.97 2.58 11.38
C SER A 36 -4.04 2.56 12.59
N LEU A 37 -2.72 2.58 12.38
CA LEU A 37 -1.71 2.47 13.43
C LEU A 37 -1.21 3.83 13.92
N PHE A 38 -1.02 4.79 13.01
CA PHE A 38 -0.32 6.05 13.30
C PHE A 38 -1.25 7.28 13.36
N ASN A 39 -2.48 7.18 12.86
CA ASN A 39 -3.41 8.33 12.81
C ASN A 39 -4.19 8.60 14.12
N LYS A 40 -3.79 8.01 15.23
CA LYS A 40 -4.52 8.19 16.50
C LYS A 40 -4.24 9.54 17.17
N GLU A 41 -3.10 10.17 16.92
CA GLU A 41 -2.70 11.39 17.64
C GLU A 41 -2.32 12.56 16.71
N LYS A 42 -1.82 12.34 15.51
CA LYS A 42 -1.43 13.37 14.55
C LYS A 42 -1.50 12.86 13.12
N SER A 43 -2.28 13.57 12.28
CA SER A 43 -2.30 13.29 10.85
C SER A 43 -0.95 13.64 10.22
N LYS A 44 -0.27 12.65 9.60
CA LYS A 44 0.99 12.87 8.89
C LYS A 44 0.74 13.42 7.49
N THR A 45 1.67 14.23 7.01
CA THR A 45 1.67 14.73 5.63
C THR A 45 2.03 13.62 4.64
N ALA A 46 1.74 13.81 3.36
CA ALA A 46 2.09 12.87 2.31
C ALA A 46 3.62 12.68 2.18
N GLU A 47 4.38 13.74 2.45
CA GLU A 47 5.84 13.69 2.47
C GLU A 47 6.36 12.82 3.61
N GLU A 48 5.87 13.03 4.83
CA GLU A 48 6.24 12.21 5.99
C GLU A 48 5.91 10.73 5.77
N VAL A 49 4.76 10.42 5.15
CA VAL A 49 4.40 9.04 4.81
C VAL A 49 5.35 8.44 3.76
N ALA A 50 5.73 9.21 2.75
CA ALA A 50 6.68 8.76 1.73
C ALA A 50 8.09 8.53 2.34
N ASP A 51 8.50 9.36 3.31
CA ASP A 51 9.75 9.18 4.05
C ASP A 51 9.73 7.95 4.94
N ASP A 52 8.62 7.69 5.61
CA ASP A 52 8.45 6.49 6.43
C ASP A 52 8.46 5.22 5.58
N ILE A 53 7.80 5.22 4.41
CA ILE A 53 7.86 4.11 3.44
C ILE A 53 9.31 3.83 3.04
N TYR A 54 10.05 4.88 2.69
CA TYR A 54 11.44 4.78 2.25
C TYR A 54 12.36 4.26 3.37
N THR A 55 12.20 4.78 4.58
CA THR A 55 12.96 4.39 5.77
C THR A 55 12.66 2.94 6.15
N LEU A 56 11.39 2.56 6.16
CA LEU A 56 10.98 1.19 6.44
C LEU A 56 11.57 0.21 5.42
N ALA A 57 11.53 0.54 4.12
CA ALA A 57 12.13 -0.31 3.09
C ALA A 57 13.64 -0.50 3.32
N HIS A 58 14.34 0.56 3.69
CA HIS A 58 15.78 0.50 4.00
C HIS A 58 16.09 -0.32 5.24
N SER A 59 15.23 -0.32 6.25
CA SER A 59 15.43 -1.10 7.48
C SER A 59 15.45 -2.61 7.24
N HIS A 60 14.85 -3.08 6.14
CA HIS A 60 14.87 -4.49 5.74
C HIS A 60 16.13 -4.89 4.95
N VAL A 61 17.00 -3.92 4.64
CA VAL A 61 18.27 -4.20 3.94
C VAL A 61 19.39 -4.30 4.98
N GLY A 62 19.94 -5.49 5.19
CA GLY A 62 21.06 -5.70 6.09
C GLY A 62 22.28 -4.86 5.70
N LYS A 63 23.12 -4.51 6.68
CA LYS A 63 24.28 -3.60 6.51
C LYS A 63 25.27 -4.05 5.44
N GLU A 64 25.37 -5.36 5.21
CA GLU A 64 26.29 -5.97 4.23
C GLU A 64 25.65 -6.22 2.86
N ASN A 65 24.37 -5.83 2.69
CA ASN A 65 23.62 -6.07 1.47
C ASN A 65 23.37 -4.78 0.68
N TYR A 66 23.00 -4.94 -0.60
CA TYR A 66 22.71 -3.81 -1.47
C TYR A 66 21.22 -3.72 -1.76
N LEU A 67 20.61 -2.57 -1.46
CA LEU A 67 19.28 -2.27 -1.98
C LEU A 67 19.37 -2.15 -3.51
N TYR A 68 18.74 -3.09 -4.21
CA TYR A 68 18.55 -3.03 -5.66
C TYR A 68 17.48 -2.01 -6.00
N ARG A 69 16.25 -2.23 -5.51
CA ARG A 69 15.11 -1.35 -5.78
C ARG A 69 13.99 -1.54 -4.73
N ILE A 70 13.23 -0.46 -4.52
CA ILE A 70 11.96 -0.49 -3.80
C ILE A 70 10.87 -0.41 -4.86
N PHE A 71 10.01 -1.41 -4.95
CA PHE A 71 8.82 -1.42 -5.79
C PHE A 71 7.61 -1.10 -4.93
N PHE A 72 6.93 -0.02 -5.26
CA PHE A 72 5.70 0.38 -4.57
C PHE A 72 4.51 0.18 -5.49
N TYR A 73 3.61 -0.74 -5.12
CA TYR A 73 2.45 -1.15 -5.90
C TYR A 73 1.21 -0.48 -5.37
N ASP A 74 0.51 0.28 -6.20
CA ASP A 74 -0.76 0.90 -5.84
C ASP A 74 -1.59 1.20 -7.11
N CYS A 75 -2.82 1.68 -6.94
CA CYS A 75 -3.65 2.10 -8.04
C CYS A 75 -3.68 3.62 -8.15
N ILE A 76 -3.70 4.11 -9.39
CA ILE A 76 -4.00 5.52 -9.66
C ILE A 76 -5.39 5.82 -9.09
N PRO A 77 -5.58 6.93 -8.36
CA PRO A 77 -6.88 7.34 -7.88
C PRO A 77 -7.92 7.43 -9.01
N PHE A 78 -9.15 7.13 -8.68
CA PHE A 78 -10.25 7.22 -9.63
C PHE A 78 -10.58 8.68 -9.94
N GLU A 79 -10.80 9.02 -11.22
CA GLU A 79 -10.91 10.42 -11.66
C GLU A 79 -12.31 10.83 -12.08
N LYS A 80 -13.25 9.86 -12.22
CA LYS A 80 -14.60 10.17 -12.72
C LYS A 80 -15.45 10.91 -11.70
N ARG A 81 -16.51 11.50 -12.24
CA ARG A 81 -17.59 12.12 -11.48
C ARG A 81 -18.76 11.16 -11.40
N VAL A 82 -19.31 10.95 -10.21
CA VAL A 82 -20.50 10.15 -10.00
C VAL A 82 -21.45 10.87 -9.03
N HIS A 83 -22.73 10.57 -9.14
CA HIS A 83 -23.72 11.15 -8.22
C HIS A 83 -24.10 10.13 -7.17
N ASN A 84 -24.09 10.57 -5.89
CA ASN A 84 -24.59 9.74 -4.81
C ASN A 84 -26.09 9.44 -5.03
N PRO A 85 -26.53 8.18 -4.95
CA PRO A 85 -27.91 7.81 -5.27
C PRO A 85 -28.93 8.35 -4.25
N ILE A 86 -28.49 8.65 -3.03
CA ILE A 86 -29.35 9.15 -1.94
C ILE A 86 -29.39 10.68 -1.97
N SER A 87 -28.26 11.33 -1.75
CA SER A 87 -28.17 12.79 -1.65
C SER A 87 -28.17 13.51 -3.00
N LYS A 88 -28.00 12.79 -4.11
CA LYS A 88 -27.83 13.33 -5.48
C LYS A 88 -26.60 14.24 -5.65
N LYS A 89 -25.79 14.42 -4.63
CA LYS A 89 -24.56 15.22 -4.69
C LYS A 89 -23.58 14.61 -5.69
N CYS A 90 -22.93 15.47 -6.47
CA CYS A 90 -21.86 15.07 -7.38
C CYS A 90 -20.55 14.89 -6.61
N ILE A 91 -19.97 13.71 -6.67
CA ILE A 91 -18.66 13.39 -6.12
C ILE A 91 -17.65 13.41 -7.27
N VAL A 92 -16.66 14.29 -7.16
CA VAL A 92 -15.53 14.39 -8.10
C VAL A 92 -14.36 13.64 -7.44
N PHE A 93 -14.15 12.37 -7.77
CA PHE A 93 -13.22 11.50 -7.09
C PHE A 93 -11.78 12.03 -7.10
N GLU A 94 -11.32 12.61 -8.20
CA GLU A 94 -9.97 13.21 -8.31
C GLU A 94 -9.71 14.34 -7.29
N LYS A 95 -10.79 14.98 -6.79
CA LYS A 95 -10.73 16.10 -5.84
C LYS A 95 -10.97 15.66 -4.40
N THR A 96 -11.16 14.38 -4.15
CA THR A 96 -11.29 13.89 -2.77
C THR A 96 -9.96 14.03 -2.03
N PRO A 97 -10.00 14.30 -0.72
CA PRO A 97 -8.78 14.38 0.09
C PRO A 97 -7.90 13.13 -0.04
N GLU A 98 -8.51 11.95 -0.13
CA GLU A 98 -7.82 10.67 -0.29
C GLU A 98 -7.08 10.57 -1.63
N ALA A 99 -7.70 11.02 -2.73
CA ALA A 99 -7.09 11.00 -4.05
C ALA A 99 -5.91 11.97 -4.12
N ILE A 100 -6.10 13.19 -3.61
CA ILE A 100 -5.06 14.23 -3.56
C ILE A 100 -3.88 13.72 -2.72
N PHE A 101 -4.14 13.21 -1.52
CA PHE A 101 -3.12 12.69 -0.61
C PHE A 101 -2.32 11.54 -1.24
N ARG A 102 -3.00 10.60 -1.89
CA ARG A 102 -2.35 9.47 -2.57
C ARG A 102 -1.47 9.92 -3.74
N ASN A 103 -1.94 10.86 -4.55
CA ASN A 103 -1.15 11.43 -5.64
C ASN A 103 0.08 12.17 -5.10
N GLN A 104 -0.04 12.90 -4.00
CA GLN A 104 1.11 13.54 -3.35
C GLN A 104 2.15 12.53 -2.86
N ILE A 105 1.72 11.41 -2.23
CA ILE A 105 2.64 10.33 -1.86
C ILE A 105 3.40 9.82 -3.08
N PHE A 106 2.72 9.61 -4.22
CA PHE A 106 3.38 9.15 -5.45
C PHE A 106 4.43 10.15 -5.93
N GLU A 107 4.14 11.46 -5.90
CA GLU A 107 5.10 12.48 -6.32
C GLU A 107 6.34 12.50 -5.39
N PHE A 108 6.16 12.39 -4.07
CA PHE A 108 7.30 12.30 -3.15
C PHE A 108 8.10 11.00 -3.33
N LEU A 109 7.43 9.87 -3.53
CA LEU A 109 8.12 8.60 -3.79
C LEU A 109 8.92 8.60 -5.10
N LYS A 110 8.44 9.27 -6.15
CA LYS A 110 9.18 9.43 -7.43
C LYS A 110 10.54 10.13 -7.25
N GLN A 111 10.65 11.01 -6.25
CA GLN A 111 11.88 11.74 -5.94
C GLN A 111 12.90 10.90 -5.16
N LYS A 112 12.46 9.79 -4.54
CA LYS A 112 13.33 8.92 -3.75
C LYS A 112 14.19 8.02 -4.63
N ARG A 113 15.48 7.95 -4.29
CA ARG A 113 16.44 7.11 -5.02
C ARG A 113 16.02 5.62 -4.93
N LYS A 114 16.11 4.91 -6.05
CA LYS A 114 15.81 3.48 -6.16
C LYS A 114 14.35 3.10 -5.91
N VAL A 115 13.43 4.04 -5.90
CA VAL A 115 11.99 3.75 -5.86
C VAL A 115 11.44 3.62 -7.28
N ALA A 116 10.56 2.66 -7.49
CA ALA A 116 9.81 2.47 -8.72
C ALA A 116 8.33 2.28 -8.37
N LEU A 117 7.48 3.16 -8.90
CA LEU A 117 6.04 3.01 -8.79
C LEU A 117 5.54 1.98 -9.80
N ARG A 118 4.74 1.03 -9.34
CA ARG A 118 4.10 -0.04 -10.12
C ARG A 118 2.58 0.16 -10.07
N LEU A 119 2.09 1.18 -10.77
CA LEU A 119 0.71 1.61 -10.65
C LEU A 119 -0.24 0.74 -11.49
N GLY A 120 -1.28 0.20 -10.84
CA GLY A 120 -2.45 -0.38 -11.45
C GLY A 120 -3.55 0.67 -11.62
N TYR A 121 -4.78 0.21 -11.79
CA TYR A 121 -5.95 1.07 -11.95
C TYR A 121 -7.12 0.59 -11.11
N LEU A 122 -8.05 1.49 -10.83
CA LEU A 122 -9.32 1.18 -10.19
C LEU A 122 -10.37 0.90 -11.27
N LYS A 123 -10.85 -0.34 -11.33
CA LYS A 123 -11.94 -0.72 -12.22
C LYS A 123 -13.25 -0.22 -11.63
N ASP A 124 -13.96 0.55 -12.44
CA ASP A 124 -15.30 1.04 -12.19
C ASP A 124 -16.30 -0.11 -12.46
N SER A 125 -17.11 -0.47 -11.47
CA SER A 125 -18.20 -1.43 -11.62
C SER A 125 -19.50 -0.77 -12.12
N GLY A 126 -19.58 0.56 -12.02
CA GLY A 126 -20.80 1.33 -12.32
C GLY A 126 -21.88 1.24 -11.24
N HIS A 127 -21.59 0.64 -10.10
CA HIS A 127 -22.58 0.36 -9.07
C HIS A 127 -22.25 1.00 -7.71
N TRP A 128 -23.31 1.39 -7.01
CA TRP A 128 -23.28 1.76 -5.62
C TRP A 128 -23.65 0.55 -4.76
N LEU A 129 -22.97 0.39 -3.64
CA LEU A 129 -23.21 -0.68 -2.69
C LEU A 129 -23.53 -0.08 -1.32
N ILE A 130 -24.42 -0.73 -0.57
CA ILE A 130 -24.70 -0.40 0.82
C ILE A 130 -23.58 -0.98 1.69
N ARG A 131 -23.12 -0.24 2.70
CA ARG A 131 -22.10 -0.71 3.61
C ARG A 131 -22.55 -1.99 4.32
N PRO A 132 -21.67 -2.99 4.49
CA PRO A 132 -22.05 -4.29 5.09
C PRO A 132 -22.71 -4.19 6.47
N SER A 133 -22.32 -3.20 7.29
CA SER A 133 -22.98 -2.92 8.57
C SER A 133 -24.46 -2.60 8.40
N LYS A 134 -24.78 -1.72 7.45
CA LYS A 134 -26.17 -1.31 7.16
C LYS A 134 -26.98 -2.39 6.47
N VAL A 135 -26.36 -3.21 5.63
CA VAL A 135 -27.02 -4.40 5.08
C VAL A 135 -27.49 -5.32 6.21
N LYS A 136 -26.65 -5.53 7.23
CA LYS A 136 -27.03 -6.35 8.39
C LYS A 136 -28.21 -5.74 9.17
N GLU A 137 -28.21 -4.43 9.41
CA GLU A 137 -29.30 -3.72 10.09
C GLU A 137 -30.62 -3.81 9.31
N LEU A 138 -30.57 -3.65 7.97
CA LEU A 138 -31.72 -3.79 7.08
C LEU A 138 -32.31 -5.21 7.12
N LEU A 139 -31.45 -6.24 7.01
CA LEU A 139 -31.87 -7.64 7.04
C LEU A 139 -32.46 -8.03 8.41
N SER A 140 -31.99 -7.42 9.48
CA SER A 140 -32.53 -7.61 10.84
C SER A 140 -33.80 -6.77 11.09
N LYS A 141 -34.25 -5.98 10.11
CA LYS A 141 -35.42 -5.08 10.21
C LYS A 141 -35.28 -4.02 11.32
N ASN A 142 -34.06 -3.68 11.69
CA ASN A 142 -33.78 -2.61 12.66
C ASN A 142 -33.89 -1.22 12.03
N ILE A 143 -33.68 -1.14 10.70
CA ILE A 143 -33.84 0.06 9.90
C ILE A 143 -34.58 -0.28 8.59
N VAL A 144 -35.10 0.73 7.91
CA VAL A 144 -35.69 0.63 6.56
C VAL A 144 -34.81 1.36 5.55
N ILE A 145 -35.09 1.19 4.26
CA ILE A 145 -34.30 1.80 3.17
C ILE A 145 -34.27 3.31 3.27
N ASP A 146 -35.38 3.92 3.70
CA ASP A 146 -35.52 5.37 3.84
C ASP A 146 -34.65 5.97 4.98
N ASP A 147 -34.17 5.13 5.90
CA ASP A 147 -33.25 5.55 6.97
C ASP A 147 -31.80 5.64 6.51
N LEU A 148 -31.48 5.22 5.27
CA LEU A 148 -30.12 5.26 4.77
C LEU A 148 -29.69 6.68 4.41
N SER A 149 -28.50 7.05 4.88
CA SER A 149 -27.82 8.31 4.55
C SER A 149 -26.82 8.17 3.41
N GLU A 150 -26.30 9.30 2.93
CA GLU A 150 -25.26 9.31 1.89
C GLU A 150 -23.98 8.58 2.29
N ASP A 151 -23.68 8.50 3.60
CA ASP A 151 -22.50 7.82 4.15
C ASP A 151 -22.68 6.31 4.27
N ASP A 152 -23.90 5.81 4.15
CA ASP A 152 -24.21 4.38 4.25
C ASP A 152 -24.03 3.63 2.92
N VAL A 153 -23.72 4.35 1.86
CA VAL A 153 -23.43 3.79 0.54
C VAL A 153 -22.01 4.15 0.10
N TYR A 154 -21.44 3.33 -0.75
CA TYR A 154 -20.15 3.59 -1.38
C TYR A 154 -20.13 3.15 -2.83
N TYR A 155 -19.31 3.80 -3.65
CA TYR A 155 -19.14 3.45 -5.04
C TYR A 155 -18.16 2.27 -5.17
N ASP A 156 -18.52 1.21 -5.89
CA ASP A 156 -17.73 -0.01 -6.01
C ASP A 156 -16.55 0.18 -6.97
N LEU A 157 -15.36 0.37 -6.39
CA LEU A 157 -14.10 0.46 -7.11
C LEU A 157 -13.22 -0.73 -6.73
N ARG A 158 -12.73 -1.46 -7.73
CA ARG A 158 -11.90 -2.64 -7.53
C ARG A 158 -10.49 -2.45 -8.05
N GLN A 159 -9.51 -2.71 -7.24
CA GLN A 159 -8.10 -2.74 -7.67
C GLN A 159 -7.89 -3.81 -8.74
N LYS A 160 -7.13 -3.44 -9.77
CA LYS A 160 -6.74 -4.34 -10.86
C LYS A 160 -5.26 -4.22 -11.18
N SER A 161 -4.69 -5.34 -11.58
CA SER A 161 -3.30 -5.49 -12.03
C SER A 161 -2.22 -5.41 -10.94
N ILE A 162 -2.54 -5.21 -9.67
CA ILE A 162 -1.55 -5.14 -8.60
C ILE A 162 -0.93 -6.51 -8.35
N ASP A 163 -1.76 -7.52 -8.03
CA ASP A 163 -1.29 -8.88 -7.73
C ASP A 163 -0.47 -9.48 -8.89
N MET A 164 -0.94 -9.24 -10.14
CA MET A 164 -0.23 -9.70 -11.33
C MET A 164 1.14 -9.02 -11.47
N LYS A 165 1.24 -7.70 -11.21
CA LYS A 165 2.51 -6.97 -11.27
C LYS A 165 3.49 -7.44 -10.20
N ILE A 166 3.01 -7.67 -8.98
CA ILE A 166 3.82 -8.24 -7.89
C ILE A 166 4.33 -9.64 -8.32
N GLY A 167 3.44 -10.49 -8.84
CA GLY A 167 3.81 -11.82 -9.29
C GLY A 167 4.87 -11.82 -10.40
N VAL A 168 4.75 -10.91 -11.38
CA VAL A 168 5.73 -10.76 -12.47
C VAL A 168 7.08 -10.23 -11.97
N ASP A 169 7.08 -9.31 -11.02
CA ASP A 169 8.34 -8.75 -10.49
C ASP A 169 9.06 -9.73 -9.53
N ILE A 170 8.38 -10.77 -9.01
CA ILE A 170 8.97 -11.84 -8.17
C ILE A 170 9.54 -12.96 -9.05
N ALA A 171 8.92 -13.29 -10.19
CA ALA A 171 9.33 -14.36 -11.10
C ALA A 171 10.64 -14.06 -11.82
#